data_5ec94e83485aa7414f0e0f56c47c0864
#
_entry.id   5ec94e83485aa7414f0e0f56c47c0864
#
_cell.length_a   1.000
_cell.length_b   1.000
_cell.length_c   1.000
_cell.angle_alpha   90.00
_cell.angle_beta   90.00
_cell.angle_gamma   90.00
#
_symmetry.space_group_name_H-M   'P 1'
#
loop_
_entity.id
_entity.type
_entity.pdbx_description
1 polymer ?
#
loop_
_entity_poly.entity_id
_entity_poly.type
_entity_poly.pdbx_seq_one_letter_code
_entity_poly.pdbx_strand_id
1 'polypeptide(L)' 'MSGEGGQVTGTKDKTYNIVWFTEQSLSNALRLENYIQDAERDGDNELAEFFRRAQGESRKGGEQGKELLRKRLAG' A
#
# COMPACT_ATOMS: atom_id res chain seq x y z
N MET A 1 -9.73 -26.41 2.00
CA MET A 1 -9.31 -25.99 1.92
C MET A 1 -9.37 -25.50 2.04
N SER A 2 -9.34 -25.26 2.18
CA SER A 2 -9.11 -24.62 2.24
C SER A 2 -9.13 -24.01 2.43
N GLY A 3 -9.17 -23.85 2.53
CA GLY A 3 -8.93 -23.14 2.74
C GLY A 3 -8.82 -22.80 2.86
N GLU A 4 -8.74 -22.97 2.98
CA GLU A 4 -8.34 -22.61 3.12
C GLU A 4 -8.08 -21.74 2.92
N GLY A 5 -8.50 -21.68 2.89
CA GLY A 5 -8.62 -20.37 2.68
C GLY A 5 -7.43 -19.59 2.84
N GLY A 6 -7.20 -19.22 3.87
CA GLY A 6 -6.09 -18.36 4.08
C GLY A 6 -4.83 -18.84 3.49
N GLN A 7 -4.87 -19.99 2.96
CA GLN A 7 -3.67 -20.50 2.52
C GLN A 7 -3.06 -19.77 1.43
N VAL A 8 -3.71 -19.02 0.72
CA VAL A 8 -3.09 -18.42 -0.36
C VAL A 8 -2.52 -17.13 0.03
N THR A 9 -3.26 -16.12 -0.08
CA THR A 9 -2.78 -14.82 0.25
C THR A 9 -3.65 -14.35 1.35
N GLY A 10 -3.14 -13.80 2.31
CA GLY A 10 -3.90 -13.36 3.44
C GLY A 10 -4.21 -14.51 4.38
N THR A 11 -4.84 -14.20 5.46
CA THR A 11 -5.16 -15.14 6.50
C THR A 11 -6.54 -14.86 7.02
N LYS A 12 -6.99 -15.66 7.96
CA LYS A 12 -8.23 -15.36 8.66
C LYS A 12 -8.02 -14.39 9.80
N ASP A 13 -6.79 -14.03 10.07
CA ASP A 13 -6.47 -13.08 11.12
C ASP A 13 -6.63 -11.67 10.57
N LYS A 14 -7.69 -11.00 10.96
CA LYS A 14 -8.00 -9.67 10.44
C LYS A 14 -6.92 -8.66 10.77
N THR A 15 -6.35 -8.76 11.95
CA THR A 15 -5.30 -7.82 12.34
C THR A 15 -4.06 -8.01 11.49
N TYR A 16 -3.70 -9.26 11.24
CA TYR A 16 -2.55 -9.52 10.39
C TYR A 16 -2.78 -9.01 8.97
N ASN A 17 -4.02 -9.14 8.50
CA ASN A 17 -4.34 -8.64 7.17
C ASN A 17 -4.17 -7.13 7.09
N ILE A 18 -4.51 -6.41 8.14
CA ILE A 18 -4.29 -4.96 8.17
C ILE A 18 -2.80 -4.64 8.15
N VAL A 19 -2.01 -5.40 8.90
CA VAL A 19 -0.55 -5.20 8.90
C VAL A 19 0.00 -5.36 7.50
N TRP A 20 -0.38 -6.43 6.83
CA TRP A 20 0.13 -6.69 5.50
C TRP A 20 -0.32 -5.62 4.52
N PHE A 21 -1.61 -5.25 4.55
CA PHE A 21 -2.11 -4.21 3.65
C PHE A 21 -1.35 -2.90 3.87
N THR A 22 -1.12 -2.54 5.13
CA THR A 22 -0.43 -1.29 5.46
C THR A 22 0.99 -1.32 4.92
N GLU A 23 1.69 -2.43 5.13
CA GLU A 23 3.06 -2.56 4.65
C GLU A 23 3.12 -2.46 3.13
N GLN A 24 2.23 -3.15 2.44
CA GLN A 24 2.21 -3.12 0.98
C GLN A 24 1.88 -1.74 0.45
N SER A 25 0.97 -1.05 1.11
CA SER A 25 0.59 0.30 0.68
C SER A 25 1.76 1.27 0.82
N LEU A 26 2.46 1.23 1.93
CA LEU A 26 3.60 2.12 2.14
C LEU A 26 4.77 1.75 1.25
N SER A 27 5.02 0.46 1.06
CA SER A 27 6.08 0.02 0.16
C SER A 27 5.78 0.42 -1.27
N ASN A 28 4.52 0.33 -1.67
CA ASN A 28 4.13 0.73 -3.01
C ASN A 28 4.36 2.23 -3.23
N ALA A 29 4.08 3.04 -2.22
CA ALA A 29 4.33 4.48 -2.33
C ALA A 29 5.81 4.77 -2.54
N LEU A 30 6.68 4.03 -1.87
CA LEU A 30 8.11 4.19 -2.07
C LEU A 30 8.54 3.77 -3.46
N ARG A 31 8.00 2.68 -3.96
CA ARG A 31 8.31 2.20 -5.30
C ARG A 31 7.87 3.22 -6.34
N LEU A 32 6.70 3.81 -6.12
CA LEU A 32 6.16 4.79 -7.06
C LEU A 32 7.03 6.04 -7.14
N GLU A 33 7.76 6.35 -6.08
CA GLU A 33 8.67 7.50 -6.14
C GLU A 33 9.70 7.32 -7.24
N ASN A 34 10.24 6.11 -7.40
CA ASN A 34 11.18 5.85 -8.47
C ASN A 34 10.54 5.96 -9.84
N TYR A 35 9.30 5.49 -9.96
CA TYR A 35 8.58 5.58 -11.22
C TYR A 35 8.35 7.03 -11.62
N ILE A 36 8.02 7.88 -10.64
CA ILE A 36 7.82 9.31 -10.90
C ILE A 36 9.12 9.93 -11.41
N GLN A 37 10.23 9.63 -10.74
CA GLN A 37 11.51 10.19 -11.15
C GLN A 37 11.90 9.74 -12.55
N ASP A 38 11.66 8.49 -12.88
CA ASP A 38 11.95 8.00 -14.21
C ASP A 38 11.12 8.71 -15.27
N ALA A 39 9.84 8.90 -14.99
CA ALA A 39 8.95 9.58 -15.94
C ALA A 39 9.37 11.04 -16.11
N GLU A 40 9.74 11.70 -15.01
CA GLU A 40 10.19 13.09 -15.09
C GLU A 40 11.50 13.21 -15.88
N ARG A 41 12.41 12.29 -15.66
CA ARG A 41 13.67 12.32 -16.38
C ARG A 41 13.44 12.20 -17.87
N ASP A 42 12.46 11.42 -18.28
CA ASP A 42 12.14 11.24 -19.69
C ASP A 42 11.26 12.35 -20.23
N GLY A 43 10.85 13.29 -19.41
CA GLY A 43 9.97 14.37 -19.83
C GLY A 43 8.52 13.96 -20.02
N ASP A 44 8.13 12.80 -19.51
CA ASP A 44 6.76 12.31 -19.65
C ASP A 44 5.92 12.81 -18.48
N ASN A 45 5.43 14.02 -18.62
CA ASN A 45 4.69 14.66 -17.54
C ASN A 45 3.36 14.00 -17.25
N GLU A 46 2.70 13.50 -18.27
CA GLU A 46 1.43 12.82 -18.08
C GLU A 46 1.59 11.58 -17.22
N LEU A 47 2.62 10.79 -17.52
CA LEU A 47 2.90 9.58 -16.77
C LEU A 47 3.33 9.91 -15.34
N ALA A 48 4.17 10.92 -15.18
CA ALA A 48 4.60 11.33 -13.85
C ALA A 48 3.40 11.72 -12.99
N GLU A 49 2.45 12.45 -13.58
CA GLU A 49 1.27 12.89 -12.87
C GLU A 49 0.39 11.71 -12.46
N PHE A 50 0.25 10.73 -13.36
CA PHE A 50 -0.49 9.51 -13.05
C PHE A 50 0.12 8.80 -11.84
N PHE A 51 1.46 8.65 -11.84
CA PHE A 51 2.12 7.99 -10.73
C PHE A 51 2.05 8.78 -9.44
N ARG A 52 2.04 10.12 -9.51
CA ARG A 52 1.88 10.93 -8.30
C ARG A 52 0.53 10.71 -7.65
N ARG A 53 -0.52 10.63 -8.46
CA ARG A 53 -1.85 10.36 -7.91
C ARG A 53 -1.90 8.97 -7.28
N ALA A 54 -1.32 7.99 -7.96
CA ALA A 54 -1.29 6.63 -7.43
C ALA A 54 -0.50 6.58 -6.12
N GLN A 55 0.60 7.34 -6.04
CA GLN A 55 1.40 7.39 -4.83
C GLN A 55 0.61 7.99 -3.67
N GLY A 56 -0.14 9.05 -3.95
CA GLY A 56 -0.98 9.68 -2.93
C GLY A 56 -2.00 8.71 -2.36
N GLU A 57 -2.63 7.93 -3.24
CA GLU A 57 -3.61 6.95 -2.79
C GLU A 57 -2.95 5.85 -1.95
N SER A 58 -1.77 5.39 -2.36
CA SER A 58 -1.07 4.37 -1.59
C SER A 58 -0.66 4.87 -0.22
N ARG A 59 -0.16 6.12 -0.13
CA ARG A 59 0.17 6.70 1.16
C ARG A 59 -1.04 6.83 2.05
N LYS A 60 -2.14 7.28 1.48
CA LYS A 60 -3.37 7.45 2.23
C LYS A 60 -3.82 6.12 2.82
N GLY A 61 -3.81 5.07 2.01
CA GLY A 61 -4.17 3.74 2.48
C GLY A 61 -3.27 3.28 3.60
N GLY A 62 -1.96 3.51 3.44
CA GLY A 62 -1.00 3.12 4.46
C GLY A 62 -1.19 3.86 5.77
N GLU A 63 -1.42 5.17 5.68
CA GLU A 63 -1.62 5.95 6.90
C GLU A 63 -2.91 5.56 7.60
N GLN A 64 -3.96 5.31 6.84
CA GLN A 64 -5.22 4.85 7.43
C GLN A 64 -5.06 3.48 8.07
N GLY A 65 -4.27 2.61 7.44
CA GLY A 65 -3.99 1.30 8.00
C GLY A 65 -3.25 1.39 9.32
N LYS A 66 -2.26 2.27 9.41
CA LYS A 66 -1.53 2.47 10.65
C LYS A 66 -2.45 2.96 11.76
N GLU A 67 -3.32 3.89 11.43
CA GLU A 67 -4.24 4.43 12.43
C GLU A 67 -5.20 3.36 12.93
N LEU A 68 -5.71 2.56 12.02
CA LEU A 68 -6.62 1.49 12.41
C LEU A 68 -5.92 0.45 13.26
N LEU A 69 -4.67 0.10 12.90
CA LEU A 69 -3.88 -0.81 13.70
C LEU A 69 -3.64 -0.28 15.10
N ARG A 70 -3.32 1.00 15.20
CA ARG A 70 -3.06 1.60 16.49
C ARG A 70 -4.26 1.44 17.41
N LYS A 71 -5.44 1.67 16.88
CA LYS A 71 -6.66 1.54 17.66
C LYS A 71 -6.92 0.11 18.11
N ARG A 72 -6.75 -0.82 17.18
CA ARG A 72 -7.08 -2.21 17.48
C ARG A 72 -6.07 -2.86 18.42
N LEU A 73 -4.80 -2.50 18.31
CA LEU A 73 -3.79 -3.08 19.16
C LEU A 73 -3.75 -2.45 20.55
N ALA A 74 -4.22 -1.23 20.67
CA ALA A 74 -4.23 -0.56 21.96
C ALA A 74 -5.38 -1.02 22.85
N GLY A 75 -6.39 -1.51 22.24
CA GLY A 75 -7.55 -1.78 22.98
C GLY A 75 -7.97 -3.10 23.24
#